data_eca03b0c6f8ef5cf5ae04e9ef0831e76
#
_entry.id   eca03b0c6f8ef5cf5ae04e9ef0831e76
#
_cell.length_a   1.000
_cell.length_b   1.000
_cell.length_c   1.000
_cell.angle_alpha   90.00
_cell.angle_beta   90.00
_cell.angle_gamma   90.00
#
_symmetry.space_group_name_H-M   'P 1'
#
loop_
_entity.id
_entity.type
_entity.pdbx_description
1 polymer ?
#
loop_
_entity_poly.entity_id
_entity_poly.type
_entity_poly.pdbx_seq_one_letter_code
_entity_poly.pdbx_strand_id
1 'polypeptide(L)'
;MQDHHSTNESFDVIVIGGGHAGCEAAITTAKLGFSTALFTINLDRIAWQPCNPAVGGPAKSQLVHEVDALGGIIGKLADETAIQKRILNASRGPAVWALRAQTDKSCLLYTSDAADED
;
A
#
# COMPACT_ATOMS: atom_id res chain seq x y z
N MET A 1 -8.37 -12.61 -38.79
CA MET A 1 -8.34 -11.15 -38.62
C MET A 1 -9.21 -10.87 -37.41
N GLN A 2 -8.57 -10.73 -36.24
CA GLN A 2 -9.31 -10.46 -35.01
C GLN A 2 -9.52 -8.95 -34.93
N ASP A 3 -10.78 -8.53 -34.96
CA ASP A 3 -11.17 -7.15 -34.68
C ASP A 3 -10.73 -6.79 -33.26
N HIS A 4 -9.63 -6.05 -33.16
CA HIS A 4 -9.28 -5.34 -31.94
C HIS A 4 -10.31 -4.20 -31.78
N HIS A 5 -11.39 -4.47 -31.06
CA HIS A 5 -12.19 -3.41 -30.48
C HIS A 5 -11.30 -2.66 -29.49
N SER A 6 -10.66 -1.60 -29.95
CA SER A 6 -10.05 -0.64 -29.05
C SER A 6 -11.18 0.15 -28.41
N THR A 7 -11.58 -0.25 -27.20
CA THR A 7 -12.38 0.61 -26.35
C THR A 7 -11.50 1.77 -25.92
N ASN A 8 -11.77 2.95 -26.42
CA ASN A 8 -11.13 4.19 -25.96
C ASN A 8 -11.72 4.52 -24.58
N GLU A 9 -11.14 3.94 -23.54
CA GLU A 9 -11.41 4.35 -22.17
C GLU A 9 -10.50 5.52 -21.83
N SER A 10 -11.05 6.57 -21.22
CA SER A 10 -10.28 7.73 -20.79
C SER A 10 -10.34 7.83 -19.26
N PHE A 11 -9.19 8.07 -18.65
CA PHE A 11 -9.03 8.25 -17.22
C PHE A 11 -8.35 9.60 -16.94
N ASP A 12 -8.70 10.21 -15.80
CA ASP A 12 -8.04 11.43 -15.34
C ASP A 12 -6.59 11.15 -14.89
N VAL A 13 -6.40 9.99 -14.25
CA VAL A 13 -5.10 9.57 -13.73
C VAL A 13 -4.84 8.10 -14.09
N ILE A 14 -3.65 7.83 -14.58
CA ILE A 14 -3.17 6.49 -14.86
C ILE A 14 -1.94 6.21 -13.97
N VAL A 15 -2.02 5.18 -13.14
CA VAL A 15 -0.94 4.71 -12.29
C VAL A 15 -0.36 3.42 -12.86
N ILE A 16 0.93 3.38 -13.08
CA ILE A 16 1.65 2.21 -13.60
C ILE A 16 2.50 1.59 -12.50
N GLY A 17 2.12 0.39 -12.08
CA GLY A 17 2.78 -0.37 -11.03
C GLY A 17 1.92 -0.53 -9.78
N GLY A 18 1.55 -1.78 -9.46
CA GLY A 18 0.70 -2.16 -8.33
C GLY A 18 1.46 -2.42 -7.03
N GLY A 19 2.63 -1.81 -6.82
CA GLY A 19 3.33 -1.84 -5.53
C GLY A 19 2.71 -0.89 -4.49
N HIS A 20 3.28 -0.80 -3.29
CA HIS A 20 2.73 0.06 -2.22
C HIS A 20 2.59 1.52 -2.64
N ALA A 21 3.58 2.08 -3.33
CA ALA A 21 3.52 3.46 -3.83
C ALA A 21 2.42 3.66 -4.86
N GLY A 22 2.24 2.72 -5.79
CA GLY A 22 1.18 2.77 -6.79
C GLY A 22 -0.20 2.65 -6.18
N CYS A 23 -0.38 1.78 -5.21
CA CYS A 23 -1.63 1.65 -4.46
C CYS A 23 -1.98 2.95 -3.71
N GLU A 24 -1.01 3.56 -3.02
CA GLU A 24 -1.22 4.84 -2.34
C GLU A 24 -1.61 5.95 -3.33
N ALA A 25 -0.94 6.03 -4.48
CA ALA A 25 -1.26 7.00 -5.51
C ALA A 25 -2.66 6.79 -6.08
N ALA A 26 -3.01 5.56 -6.45
CA ALA A 26 -4.30 5.22 -7.05
C ALA A 26 -5.46 5.49 -6.07
N ILE A 27 -5.33 5.06 -4.83
CA ILE A 27 -6.37 5.26 -3.81
C ILE A 27 -6.53 6.74 -3.47
N THR A 28 -5.44 7.48 -3.34
CA THR A 28 -5.50 8.91 -3.04
C THR A 28 -6.20 9.68 -4.16
N THR A 29 -5.86 9.41 -5.41
CA THR A 29 -6.50 10.08 -6.56
C THR A 29 -7.97 9.71 -6.70
N ALA A 30 -8.32 8.44 -6.46
CA ALA A 30 -9.71 8.00 -6.44
C ALA A 30 -10.53 8.67 -5.31
N LYS A 31 -9.96 8.78 -4.12
CA LYS A 31 -10.59 9.51 -2.99
C LYS A 31 -10.81 10.99 -3.26
N LEU A 32 -9.95 11.60 -4.07
CA LEU A 32 -10.13 12.99 -4.53
C LEU A 32 -11.20 13.14 -5.63
N GLY A 33 -11.79 12.06 -6.08
CA GLY A 33 -12.87 12.06 -7.07
C GLY A 33 -12.40 11.96 -8.51
N PHE A 34 -11.12 11.67 -8.76
CA PHE A 34 -10.61 11.46 -10.10
C PHE A 34 -10.88 10.04 -10.60
N SER A 35 -11.24 9.92 -11.89
CA SER A 35 -11.27 8.63 -12.56
C SER A 35 -9.86 8.08 -12.69
N THR A 36 -9.55 6.99 -12.00
CA THR A 36 -8.19 6.48 -11.86
C THR A 36 -8.09 5.05 -12.37
N ALA A 37 -7.08 4.77 -13.18
CA ALA A 37 -6.73 3.42 -13.60
C ALA A 37 -5.38 3.00 -13.02
N LEU A 38 -5.33 1.80 -12.45
CA LEU A 38 -4.09 1.17 -11.97
C LEU A 38 -3.71 0.02 -12.89
N PHE A 39 -2.53 0.10 -13.50
CA PHE A 39 -1.97 -0.95 -14.35
C PHE A 39 -0.89 -1.72 -13.59
N THR A 40 -1.01 -3.04 -13.55
CA THR A 40 -0.02 -3.94 -12.94
C THR A 40 0.24 -5.14 -13.84
N ILE A 41 1.42 -5.73 -13.72
CA ILE A 41 1.78 -6.94 -14.47
C ILE A 41 1.01 -8.16 -13.93
N ASN A 42 0.71 -8.19 -12.63
CA ASN A 42 0.05 -9.31 -12.00
C ASN A 42 -0.91 -8.80 -10.92
N LEU A 43 -2.19 -9.03 -11.10
CA LEU A 43 -3.26 -8.62 -10.19
C LEU A 43 -3.13 -9.27 -8.82
N ASP A 44 -2.68 -10.54 -8.75
CA ASP A 44 -2.51 -11.28 -7.50
C ASP A 44 -1.33 -10.76 -6.64
N ARG A 45 -0.62 -9.75 -7.14
CA ARG A 45 0.54 -9.15 -6.45
C ARG A 45 0.41 -7.67 -6.18
N ILE A 46 -0.79 -7.15 -6.19
CA ILE A 46 -1.05 -5.76 -5.77
C ILE A 46 -0.68 -5.63 -4.28
N ALA A 47 0.05 -4.58 -3.92
CA ALA A 47 0.57 -4.34 -2.57
C ALA A 47 1.38 -5.52 -1.97
N TRP A 48 1.98 -6.34 -2.81
CA TRP A 48 2.72 -7.52 -2.41
C TRP A 48 3.95 -7.19 -1.56
N GLN A 49 4.13 -7.97 -0.48
CA GLN A 49 5.31 -7.92 0.38
C GLN A 49 6.27 -9.07 0.01
N PRO A 50 7.32 -8.84 -0.81
CA PRO A 50 8.11 -9.93 -1.39
C PRO A 50 8.99 -10.66 -0.37
N CYS A 51 9.43 -9.97 0.68
CA CYS A 51 10.35 -10.50 1.68
C CYS A 51 9.63 -10.80 3.00
N ASN A 52 10.01 -10.11 4.05
CA ASN A 52 9.35 -10.22 5.35
C ASN A 52 8.03 -9.44 5.31
N PRO A 53 6.91 -10.03 5.70
CA PRO A 53 5.64 -9.33 5.77
C PRO A 53 5.63 -8.38 6.98
N ALA A 54 6.30 -7.24 6.85
CA ALA A 54 6.44 -6.26 7.90
C ALA A 54 6.42 -4.83 7.36
N VAL A 55 5.80 -3.93 8.13
CA VAL A 55 5.73 -2.50 7.85
C VAL A 55 6.44 -1.75 8.96
N GLY A 56 7.29 -0.78 8.60
CA GLY A 56 8.03 0.06 9.54
C GLY A 56 9.49 -0.37 9.73
N GLY A 57 10.06 0.03 10.86
CA GLY A 57 11.47 -0.13 11.19
C GLY A 57 12.25 1.18 11.11
N PRO A 58 13.59 1.16 11.33
CA PRO A 58 14.44 2.35 11.31
C PRO A 58 14.28 3.13 10.00
N ALA A 59 14.08 4.44 10.11
CA ALA A 59 13.83 5.39 9.02
C ALA A 59 12.56 5.12 8.17
N LYS A 60 11.88 4.01 8.38
CA LYS A 60 10.68 3.62 7.62
C LYS A 60 9.40 3.93 8.38
N SER A 61 9.36 3.69 9.67
CA SER A 61 8.17 3.98 10.49
C SER A 61 7.82 5.46 10.49
N GLN A 62 8.81 6.34 10.48
CA GLN A 62 8.61 7.80 10.39
C GLN A 62 7.90 8.17 9.08
N LEU A 63 8.33 7.60 7.96
CA LEU A 63 7.68 7.82 6.66
C LEU A 63 6.26 7.24 6.60
N VAL A 64 6.03 6.08 7.21
CA VAL A 64 4.68 5.50 7.31
C VAL A 64 3.74 6.42 8.10
N HIS A 65 4.20 7.00 9.21
CA HIS A 65 3.43 7.98 9.97
C HIS A 65 3.12 9.24 9.17
N GLU A 66 4.07 9.74 8.39
CA GLU A 66 3.87 10.90 7.51
C GLU A 66 2.83 10.60 6.42
N VAL A 67 2.91 9.43 5.79
CA VAL A 67 1.93 8.97 4.80
C VAL A 67 0.54 8.81 5.42
N ASP A 68 0.45 8.24 6.62
CA ASP A 68 -0.81 8.11 7.37
C ASP A 68 -1.42 9.48 7.69
N ALA A 69 -0.61 10.44 8.13
CA ALA A 69 -1.04 11.81 8.41
C ALA A 69 -1.60 12.51 7.16
N LEU A 70 -1.11 12.17 5.97
CA LEU A 70 -1.59 12.66 4.67
C LEU A 70 -2.83 11.91 4.15
N GLY A 71 -3.34 10.94 4.90
CA GLY A 71 -4.50 10.14 4.52
C GLY A 71 -4.20 8.87 3.74
N GLY A 72 -2.95 8.42 3.72
CA GLY A 72 -2.53 7.14 3.14
C GLY A 72 -3.12 5.94 3.88
N ILE A 73 -3.07 4.77 3.26
CA ILE A 73 -3.73 3.56 3.76
C ILE A 73 -2.78 2.51 4.33
N ILE A 74 -1.50 2.54 3.95
CA ILE A 74 -0.55 1.47 4.34
C ILE A 74 -0.45 1.28 5.86
N GLY A 75 -0.47 2.37 6.61
CA GLY A 75 -0.43 2.33 8.08
C GLY A 75 -1.68 1.68 8.66
N LYS A 76 -2.85 2.00 8.13
CA LYS A 76 -4.14 1.40 8.55
C LYS A 76 -4.19 -0.08 8.22
N LEU A 77 -3.82 -0.46 7.01
CA LEU A 77 -3.76 -1.87 6.59
C LEU A 77 -2.77 -2.66 7.45
N ALA A 78 -1.62 -2.08 7.77
CA ALA A 78 -0.65 -2.71 8.67
C ALA A 78 -1.21 -2.91 10.08
N ASP A 79 -1.98 -1.95 10.60
CA ASP A 79 -2.63 -2.07 11.91
C ASP A 79 -3.71 -3.15 11.94
N GLU A 80 -4.53 -3.24 10.90
CA GLU A 80 -5.61 -4.22 10.79
C GLU A 80 -5.10 -5.65 10.61
N THR A 81 -3.96 -5.82 9.93
CA THR A 81 -3.38 -7.13 9.62
C THR A 81 -2.18 -7.48 10.49
N ALA A 82 -1.87 -6.68 11.50
CA ALA A 82 -0.71 -6.89 12.36
C ALA A 82 -0.86 -8.16 13.22
N ILE A 83 0.10 -9.07 13.08
CA ILE A 83 0.27 -10.22 13.95
C ILE A 83 1.05 -9.80 15.20
N GLN A 84 2.05 -8.95 15.04
CA GLN A 84 2.91 -8.47 16.11
C GLN A 84 3.38 -7.05 15.83
N LYS A 85 3.36 -6.21 16.87
CA LYS A 85 3.98 -4.87 16.84
C LYS A 85 5.15 -4.84 17.83
N ARG A 86 6.27 -4.28 17.41
CA ARG A 86 7.48 -4.20 18.21
C ARG A 86 8.23 -2.89 18.00
N ILE A 87 8.73 -2.33 19.08
CA ILE A 87 9.69 -1.23 19.01
C ILE A 87 11.09 -1.82 18.85
N LEU A 88 11.74 -1.49 17.75
CA LEU A 88 13.13 -1.84 17.48
C LEU A 88 14.07 -0.88 18.21
N ASN A 89 15.25 -1.37 18.55
CA ASN A 89 16.30 -0.62 19.23
C ASN A 89 15.88 -0.07 20.62
N ALA A 90 14.95 -0.72 21.30
CA ALA A 90 14.47 -0.28 22.61
C ALA A 90 15.56 -0.19 23.70
N SER A 91 16.65 -0.97 23.52
CA SER A 91 17.84 -0.92 24.39
C SER A 91 18.78 0.24 24.08
N ARG A 92 18.54 1.00 23.04
CA ARG A 92 19.34 2.17 22.62
C ARG A 92 18.57 3.45 22.94
N GLY A 93 19.18 4.59 22.73
CA GLY A 93 18.52 5.89 22.97
C GLY A 93 17.27 6.13 22.11
N PRO A 94 16.34 7.00 22.56
CA PRO A 94 15.05 7.22 21.88
C PRO A 94 15.15 7.67 20.42
N ALA A 95 16.25 8.30 20.04
CA ALA A 95 16.49 8.77 18.67
C ALA A 95 16.48 7.65 17.61
N VAL A 96 16.74 6.42 18.02
CA VAL A 96 16.79 5.26 17.11
C VAL A 96 15.63 4.27 17.33
N TRP A 97 14.67 4.63 18.17
CA TRP A 97 13.45 3.81 18.34
C TRP A 97 12.63 3.87 17.07
N ALA A 98 12.16 2.70 16.65
CA ALA A 98 11.34 2.58 15.46
C ALA A 98 10.28 1.50 15.65
N LEU A 99 9.04 1.81 15.33
CA LEU A 99 7.95 0.85 15.35
C LEU A 99 8.01 -0.04 14.10
N ARG A 100 7.85 -1.33 14.30
CA ARG A 100 7.69 -2.31 13.23
C ARG A 100 6.49 -3.20 13.51
N ALA A 101 5.59 -3.32 12.54
CA ALA A 101 4.49 -4.25 12.57
C ALA A 101 4.78 -5.43 11.64
N GLN A 102 4.73 -6.64 12.17
CA GLN A 102 4.69 -7.84 11.36
C GLN A 102 3.23 -8.09 10.98
N THR A 103 2.96 -8.20 9.68
CA THR A 103 1.63 -8.31 9.13
C THR A 103 1.36 -9.71 8.59
N ASP A 104 0.09 -10.09 8.50
CA ASP A 104 -0.31 -11.25 7.70
C ASP A 104 -0.32 -10.84 6.23
N LYS A 105 0.52 -11.48 5.44
CA LYS A 105 0.73 -11.14 4.02
C LYS A 105 -0.53 -11.36 3.18
N SER A 106 -1.24 -12.43 3.44
CA SER A 106 -2.46 -12.78 2.71
C SER A 106 -3.61 -11.87 3.09
N CYS A 107 -3.78 -11.60 4.37
CA CYS A 107 -4.78 -10.65 4.86
C CYS A 107 -4.54 -9.23 4.35
N LEU A 108 -3.29 -8.77 4.33
CA LEU A 108 -2.97 -7.43 3.83
C LEU A 108 -3.30 -7.31 2.34
N LEU A 109 -2.96 -8.29 1.54
CA LEU A 109 -3.28 -8.34 0.13
C LEU A 109 -4.81 -8.31 -0.09
N TYR A 110 -5.53 -9.17 0.61
CA TYR A 110 -6.99 -9.27 0.51
C TYR A 110 -7.71 -7.99 0.95
N THR A 111 -7.26 -7.37 2.04
CA THR A 111 -7.82 -6.11 2.54
C THR A 111 -7.55 -4.95 1.58
N SER A 112 -6.39 -4.93 0.91
CA SER A 112 -6.08 -3.95 -0.12
C SER A 112 -7.01 -4.07 -1.32
N ASP A 113 -7.31 -5.29 -1.74
CA ASP A 113 -8.19 -5.59 -2.88
C ASP A 113 -9.64 -5.16 -2.59
N ALA A 114 -10.11 -5.42 -1.36
CA ALA A 114 -11.44 -5.01 -0.93
C ALA A 114 -11.62 -3.49 -0.83
N ALA A 115 -10.54 -2.72 -0.66
CA ALA A 115 -10.59 -1.26 -0.63
C ALA A 115 -10.79 -0.64 -2.03
N ASP A 116 -10.53 -1.40 -3.10
CA ASP A 116 -10.72 -0.97 -4.49
C ASP A 116 -12.17 -1.14 -4.99
N GLU A 117 -13.04 -1.82 -4.24
CA GLU A 117 -14.44 -2.06 -4.64
C GLU A 117 -15.43 -0.96 -4.20
N ASP A 118 -14.99 0.01 -3.42
CA ASP A 118 -15.77 1.15 -2.96
C ASP A 118 -15.35 2.45 -3.69
#